data_aea5e477f43f0b9ca6944f83a9db97eb
#
_entry.id   aea5e477f43f0b9ca6944f83a9db97eb
#
_cell.length_a   1.000
_cell.length_b   1.000
_cell.length_c   1.000
_cell.angle_alpha   90.00
_cell.angle_beta   90.00
_cell.angle_gamma   90.00
#
_symmetry.space_group_name_H-M   'P 1'
#
loop_
_entity.id
_entity.type
_entity.pdbx_description
1 polymer ?
#
loop_
_entity_poly.entity_id
_entity_poly.type
_entity_poly.pdbx_seq_one_letter_code
_entity_poly.pdbx_strand_id
1 'polypeptide(L)'
;MNKKAFIFDLDGVIVDTAKYHFLAWQKIASQLGIEFTPEHNEHLKGVSRVRSLDIILELGKIKATQEDKNKWLIQKNEDYLSYLVDMDQSEILPGVFHILEFIKEKNQLIALGSASKNARPILEKTGILNLFDAIVDGNDVSNAKPDPEVF
;
A
#
# COMPACT_ATOMS: atom_id res chain seq x y z
N MET A 1 -31.20 14.78 -4.84
CA MET A 1 -29.80 15.11 -5.14
C MET A 1 -29.02 13.82 -5.41
N ASN A 2 -28.27 13.81 -6.50
CA ASN A 2 -27.42 12.66 -6.81
C ASN A 2 -26.23 12.62 -5.85
N LYS A 3 -26.16 11.60 -5.03
CA LYS A 3 -24.96 11.32 -4.22
C LYS A 3 -23.85 10.83 -5.14
N LYS A 4 -22.66 11.41 -4.98
CA LYS A 4 -21.45 10.96 -5.64
C LYS A 4 -20.59 10.20 -4.64
N ALA A 5 -19.84 9.24 -5.11
CA ALA A 5 -18.83 8.55 -4.34
C ALA A 5 -17.44 8.82 -4.94
N PHE A 6 -16.47 9.02 -4.08
CA PHE A 6 -15.06 9.22 -4.44
C PHE A 6 -14.26 8.03 -3.91
N ILE A 7 -13.56 7.35 -4.78
CA ILE A 7 -12.74 6.19 -4.43
C ILE A 7 -11.29 6.61 -4.51
N PHE A 8 -10.57 6.46 -3.40
CA PHE A 8 -9.15 6.80 -3.28
C PHE A 8 -8.30 5.53 -3.18
N ASP A 9 -7.12 5.57 -3.76
CA ASP A 9 -6.04 4.66 -3.39
C ASP A 9 -5.40 5.12 -2.08
N LEU A 10 -4.59 4.28 -1.46
CA LEU A 10 -3.94 4.59 -0.18
C LEU A 10 -2.50 5.07 -0.37
N ASP A 11 -1.62 4.16 -0.81
CA ASP A 11 -0.18 4.39 -0.83
C ASP A 11 0.21 5.42 -1.90
N GLY A 12 0.83 6.52 -1.48
CA GLY A 12 1.21 7.61 -2.37
C GLY A 12 0.06 8.52 -2.83
N VAL A 13 -1.15 8.29 -2.34
CA VAL A 13 -2.35 9.12 -2.62
C VAL A 13 -2.87 9.75 -1.33
N ILE A 14 -3.21 8.95 -0.33
CA ILE A 14 -3.68 9.40 0.99
C ILE A 14 -2.51 9.60 1.95
N VAL A 15 -1.56 8.65 1.97
CA VAL A 15 -0.41 8.63 2.88
C VAL A 15 0.90 8.44 2.13
N ASP A 16 1.99 8.97 2.69
CA ASP A 16 3.35 8.81 2.16
C ASP A 16 3.99 7.54 2.74
N THR A 17 3.54 6.37 2.28
CA THR A 17 4.04 5.06 2.72
C THR A 17 4.97 4.39 1.70
N ALA A 18 5.11 4.95 0.52
CA ALA A 18 5.98 4.41 -0.54
C ALA A 18 7.43 4.25 -0.07
N LYS A 19 7.94 5.19 0.73
CA LYS A 19 9.28 5.13 1.34
C LYS A 19 9.48 3.89 2.22
N TYR A 20 8.47 3.47 2.97
CA TYR A 20 8.54 2.30 3.85
C TYR A 20 8.49 1.00 3.05
N HIS A 21 7.69 0.94 2.01
CA HIS A 21 7.69 -0.18 1.07
C HIS A 21 9.05 -0.32 0.40
N PHE A 22 9.64 0.79 -0.04
CA PHE A 22 10.98 0.81 -0.62
C PHE A 22 12.03 0.25 0.34
N LEU A 23 12.08 0.74 1.57
CA LEU A 23 13.05 0.30 2.57
C LEU A 23 12.93 -1.21 2.87
N ALA A 24 11.69 -1.71 3.00
CA ALA A 24 11.46 -3.12 3.26
C ALA A 24 11.88 -4.01 2.07
N TRP A 25 11.60 -3.61 0.85
CA TRP A 25 12.04 -4.32 -0.35
C TRP A 25 13.55 -4.22 -0.57
N GLN A 26 14.14 -3.05 -0.34
CA GLN A 26 15.59 -2.85 -0.44
C GLN A 26 16.34 -3.78 0.51
N LYS A 27 15.84 -3.98 1.72
CA LYS A 27 16.44 -4.90 2.69
C LYS A 27 16.44 -6.33 2.17
N ILE A 28 15.32 -6.82 1.64
CA ILE A 28 15.24 -8.17 1.02
C ILE A 28 16.21 -8.27 -0.16
N ALA A 29 16.17 -7.31 -1.07
CA ALA A 29 17.05 -7.29 -2.24
C ALA A 29 18.53 -7.31 -1.85
N SER A 30 18.93 -6.53 -0.86
CA SER A 30 20.31 -6.49 -0.35
C SER A 30 20.79 -7.85 0.20
N GLN A 31 19.92 -8.56 0.92
CA GLN A 31 20.21 -9.91 1.40
C GLN A 31 20.47 -10.91 0.26
N LEU A 32 19.85 -10.66 -0.88
CA LEU A 32 19.97 -11.50 -2.09
C LEU A 32 21.05 -11.02 -3.06
N GLY A 33 21.80 -9.96 -2.71
CA GLY A 33 22.80 -9.37 -3.57
C GLY A 33 22.24 -8.64 -4.80
N ILE A 34 20.97 -8.21 -4.74
CA ILE A 34 20.28 -7.49 -5.80
C ILE A 34 20.35 -5.98 -5.51
N GLU A 35 20.79 -5.21 -6.50
CA GLU A 35 20.69 -3.76 -6.45
C GLU A 35 19.25 -3.34 -6.74
N PHE A 36 18.60 -2.77 -5.71
CA PHE A 36 17.21 -2.30 -5.80
C PHE A 36 17.17 -0.79 -5.57
N THR A 37 16.84 -0.05 -6.61
CA THR A 37 16.87 1.42 -6.63
C THR A 37 15.46 2.01 -6.44
N PRO A 38 15.36 3.33 -6.13
CA PRO A 38 14.06 4.01 -6.11
C PRO A 38 13.29 3.90 -7.43
N GLU A 39 13.98 3.90 -8.56
CA GLU A 39 13.38 3.71 -9.89
C GLU A 39 12.75 2.33 -10.03
N HIS A 40 13.41 1.30 -9.53
CA HIS A 40 12.81 -0.05 -9.46
C HIS A 40 11.55 -0.06 -8.62
N ASN A 41 11.53 0.66 -7.50
CA ASN A 41 10.37 0.76 -6.62
C ASN A 41 9.16 1.44 -7.28
N GLU A 42 9.37 2.39 -8.17
CA GLU A 42 8.28 3.01 -8.93
C GLU A 42 7.45 1.99 -9.71
N HIS A 43 8.11 0.95 -10.24
CA HIS A 43 7.44 -0.14 -10.96
C HIS A 43 6.64 -1.09 -10.05
N LEU A 44 6.82 -1.02 -8.74
CA LEU A 44 6.10 -1.84 -7.76
C LEU A 44 4.87 -1.14 -7.18
N LYS A 45 4.65 0.14 -7.48
CA LYS A 45 3.48 0.87 -7.00
C LYS A 45 2.19 0.26 -7.55
N GLY A 46 1.25 -0.04 -6.65
CA GLY A 46 -0.01 -0.69 -7.01
C GLY A 46 0.09 -2.18 -7.32
N VAL A 47 1.27 -2.75 -7.24
CA VAL A 47 1.52 -4.18 -7.48
C VAL A 47 1.36 -4.96 -6.17
N SER A 48 0.81 -6.17 -6.24
CA SER A 48 0.67 -7.04 -5.06
C SER A 48 2.04 -7.40 -4.47
N ARG A 49 2.07 -7.71 -3.17
CA ARG A 49 3.31 -8.11 -2.48
C ARG A 49 3.97 -9.32 -3.13
N VAL A 50 3.19 -10.32 -3.51
CA VAL A 50 3.70 -11.54 -4.14
C VAL A 50 4.35 -11.23 -5.50
N ARG A 51 3.65 -10.48 -6.34
CA ARG A 51 4.18 -10.10 -7.67
C ARG A 51 5.38 -9.17 -7.56
N SER A 52 5.41 -8.29 -6.56
CA SER A 52 6.57 -7.42 -6.30
C SER A 52 7.83 -8.23 -6.00
N LEU A 53 7.71 -9.29 -5.18
CA LEU A 53 8.84 -10.19 -4.93
C LEU A 53 9.31 -10.88 -6.21
N ASP A 54 8.39 -11.36 -7.03
CA ASP A 54 8.75 -12.00 -8.31
C ASP A 54 9.53 -11.05 -9.21
N ILE A 55 9.10 -9.79 -9.31
CA ILE A 55 9.81 -8.76 -10.10
C ILE A 55 11.23 -8.54 -9.57
N ILE A 56 11.41 -8.46 -8.24
CA ILE A 56 12.74 -8.30 -7.63
C ILE A 56 13.63 -9.51 -7.93
N LEU A 57 13.10 -10.71 -7.81
CA LEU A 57 13.84 -11.93 -8.13
C LEU A 57 14.22 -11.99 -9.62
N GLU A 58 13.34 -11.56 -10.52
CA GLU A 58 13.62 -11.43 -11.94
C GLU A 58 14.79 -10.46 -12.22
N LEU A 59 14.82 -9.31 -11.52
CA LEU A 59 15.93 -8.34 -11.61
C LEU A 59 17.29 -8.97 -11.27
N GLY A 60 17.33 -9.79 -10.23
CA GLY A 60 18.54 -10.50 -9.79
C GLY A 60 18.78 -11.81 -10.50
N LYS A 61 17.89 -12.23 -11.42
CA LYS A 61 17.94 -13.55 -12.08
C LYS A 61 18.03 -14.70 -11.08
N ILE A 62 17.33 -14.58 -9.94
CA ILE A 62 17.35 -15.55 -8.87
C ILE A 62 16.15 -16.49 -9.00
N LYS A 63 16.44 -17.78 -8.96
CA LYS A 63 15.43 -18.83 -8.83
C LYS A 63 15.24 -19.13 -7.34
N ALA A 64 14.01 -19.12 -6.89
CA ALA A 64 13.67 -19.36 -5.50
C ALA A 64 12.57 -20.41 -5.38
N THR A 65 12.63 -21.20 -4.32
CA THR A 65 11.54 -22.14 -3.96
C THR A 65 10.35 -21.36 -3.40
N GLN A 66 9.18 -21.98 -3.40
CA GLN A 66 8.00 -21.37 -2.78
C GLN A 66 8.20 -21.11 -1.27
N GLU A 67 8.96 -21.99 -0.61
CA GLU A 67 9.31 -21.84 0.81
C GLU A 67 10.16 -20.59 1.05
N ASP A 68 11.18 -20.37 0.22
CA ASP A 68 12.03 -19.17 0.31
C ASP A 68 11.22 -17.90 0.05
N LYS A 69 10.37 -17.90 -0.98
CA LYS A 69 9.46 -16.78 -1.27
C LYS A 69 8.56 -16.47 -0.08
N ASN A 70 7.98 -17.48 0.55
CA ASN A 70 7.11 -17.28 1.71
C ASN A 70 7.85 -16.65 2.88
N LYS A 71 9.09 -17.07 3.16
CA LYS A 71 9.94 -16.47 4.19
C LYS A 71 10.19 -14.99 3.93
N TRP A 72 10.57 -14.63 2.70
CA TRP A 72 10.83 -13.24 2.34
C TRP A 72 9.58 -12.37 2.36
N LEU A 73 8.43 -12.92 1.96
CA LEU A 73 7.15 -12.20 2.03
C LEU A 73 6.76 -11.88 3.48
N ILE A 74 6.94 -12.84 4.38
CA ILE A 74 6.71 -12.64 5.82
C ILE A 74 7.68 -11.59 6.37
N GLN A 75 8.98 -11.75 6.11
CA GLN A 75 10.00 -10.81 6.57
C GLN A 75 9.73 -9.40 6.06
N LYS A 76 9.42 -9.24 4.76
CA LYS A 76 9.10 -7.93 4.19
C LYS A 76 7.92 -7.27 4.91
N ASN A 77 6.89 -8.06 5.23
CA ASN A 77 5.73 -7.52 5.92
C ASN A 77 6.06 -7.12 7.37
N GLU A 78 6.82 -7.92 8.08
CA GLU A 78 7.28 -7.61 9.44
C GLU A 78 8.15 -6.34 9.46
N ASP A 79 9.10 -6.23 8.54
CA ASP A 79 9.94 -5.03 8.40
C ASP A 79 9.09 -3.80 8.07
N TYR A 80 8.15 -3.91 7.14
CA TYR A 80 7.23 -2.84 6.79
C TYR A 80 6.39 -2.39 8.00
N LEU A 81 5.80 -3.33 8.73
CA LEU A 81 5.01 -3.03 9.91
C LEU A 81 5.84 -2.37 11.01
N SER A 82 7.12 -2.73 11.15
CA SER A 82 8.02 -2.09 12.10
C SER A 82 8.22 -0.59 11.83
N TYR A 83 8.22 -0.19 10.56
CA TYR A 83 8.28 1.23 10.18
C TYR A 83 6.99 1.98 10.47
N LEU A 84 5.86 1.28 10.60
CA LEU A 84 4.56 1.90 10.86
C LEU A 84 4.25 2.09 12.35
N VAL A 85 5.09 1.56 13.25
CA VAL A 85 4.84 1.59 14.71
C VAL A 85 4.61 3.02 15.21
N ASP A 86 5.43 3.96 14.76
CA ASP A 86 5.40 5.37 15.18
C ASP A 86 4.61 6.26 14.19
N MET A 87 3.86 5.65 13.28
CA MET A 87 3.08 6.40 12.30
C MET A 87 1.97 7.21 12.97
N ASP A 88 1.78 8.43 12.52
CA ASP A 88 0.74 9.35 12.95
C ASP A 88 0.19 10.19 11.77
N GLN A 89 -0.54 11.25 12.08
CA GLN A 89 -1.14 12.14 11.09
C GLN A 89 -0.13 12.82 10.15
N SER A 90 1.15 12.89 10.54
CA SER A 90 2.20 13.51 9.72
C SER A 90 2.46 12.77 8.40
N GLU A 91 2.03 11.50 8.30
CA GLU A 91 2.14 10.70 7.08
C GLU A 91 1.04 11.00 6.04
N ILE A 92 0.01 11.74 6.42
CA ILE A 92 -1.05 12.15 5.49
C ILE A 92 -0.46 13.17 4.52
N LEU A 93 -0.64 12.92 3.23
CA LEU A 93 -0.14 13.82 2.19
C LEU A 93 -0.83 15.17 2.23
N PRO A 94 -0.11 16.27 1.86
CA PRO A 94 -0.69 17.60 1.87
C PRO A 94 -1.97 17.71 1.06
N GLY A 95 -2.97 18.38 1.63
CA GLY A 95 -4.27 18.61 0.98
C GLY A 95 -5.28 17.45 1.12
N VAL A 96 -4.84 16.26 1.49
CA VAL A 96 -5.73 15.08 1.62
C VAL A 96 -6.81 15.32 2.67
N PHE A 97 -6.43 15.73 3.87
CA PHE A 97 -7.39 15.98 4.95
C PHE A 97 -8.45 17.00 4.54
N HIS A 98 -8.01 18.07 3.90
CA HIS A 98 -8.88 19.13 3.41
C HIS A 98 -9.89 18.62 2.35
N ILE A 99 -9.45 17.80 1.40
CA ILE A 99 -10.37 17.27 0.37
C ILE A 99 -11.37 16.25 0.97
N LEU A 100 -10.93 15.43 1.92
CA LEU A 100 -11.84 14.48 2.59
C LEU A 100 -12.92 15.22 3.39
N GLU A 101 -12.55 16.26 4.14
CA GLU A 101 -13.50 17.11 4.86
C GLU A 101 -14.48 17.79 3.90
N PHE A 102 -13.99 18.38 2.81
CA PHE A 102 -14.83 19.02 1.80
C PHE A 102 -15.86 18.05 1.20
N ILE A 103 -15.45 16.81 0.89
CA ILE A 103 -16.37 15.78 0.37
C ILE A 103 -17.46 15.46 1.41
N LYS A 104 -17.10 15.35 2.69
CA LYS A 104 -18.04 15.11 3.79
C LYS A 104 -19.02 16.26 3.97
N GLU A 105 -18.56 17.49 3.96
CA GLU A 105 -19.41 18.69 4.05
C GLU A 105 -20.44 18.75 2.94
N LYS A 106 -20.11 18.22 1.76
CA LYS A 106 -21.04 18.11 0.62
C LYS A 106 -21.95 16.88 0.70
N ASN A 107 -21.97 16.14 1.80
CA ASN A 107 -22.73 14.91 1.99
C ASN A 107 -22.47 13.86 0.88
N GLN A 108 -21.26 13.81 0.35
CA GLN A 108 -20.84 12.81 -0.61
C GLN A 108 -20.16 11.63 0.11
N LEU A 109 -19.97 10.54 -0.60
CA LEU A 109 -19.40 9.31 -0.05
C LEU A 109 -17.90 9.21 -0.35
N ILE A 110 -17.15 8.65 0.60
CA ILE A 110 -15.72 8.40 0.48
C ILE A 110 -15.45 6.91 0.63
N ALA A 111 -14.72 6.34 -0.31
CA ALA A 111 -14.29 4.95 -0.26
C ALA A 111 -12.79 4.84 -0.50
N LEU A 112 -12.19 3.79 0.06
CA LEU A 112 -10.81 3.39 -0.22
C LEU A 112 -10.81 2.12 -1.07
N GLY A 113 -9.98 2.09 -2.11
CA GLY A 113 -9.67 0.90 -2.90
C GLY A 113 -8.15 0.69 -2.94
N SER A 114 -7.62 -0.20 -2.12
CA SER A 114 -6.18 -0.41 -1.95
C SER A 114 -5.79 -1.87 -2.12
N ALA A 115 -4.64 -2.11 -2.74
CA ALA A 115 -4.02 -3.43 -2.79
C ALA A 115 -3.32 -3.81 -1.47
N SER A 116 -3.12 -2.86 -0.56
CA SER A 116 -2.44 -3.08 0.70
C SER A 116 -3.30 -3.88 1.67
N LYS A 117 -2.73 -4.95 2.23
CA LYS A 117 -3.35 -5.70 3.33
C LYS A 117 -3.29 -4.98 4.68
N ASN A 118 -2.53 -3.89 4.76
CA ASN A 118 -2.33 -3.09 5.96
C ASN A 118 -3.11 -1.76 5.94
N ALA A 119 -4.04 -1.59 5.02
CA ALA A 119 -4.74 -0.33 4.81
C ALA A 119 -5.50 0.15 6.07
N ARG A 120 -6.28 -0.72 6.69
CA ARG A 120 -7.06 -0.36 7.89
C ARG A 120 -6.20 0.09 9.07
N PRO A 121 -5.14 -0.63 9.47
CA PRO A 121 -4.23 -0.14 10.51
C PRO A 121 -3.59 1.22 10.19
N ILE A 122 -3.24 1.48 8.94
CA ILE A 122 -2.69 2.76 8.50
C ILE A 122 -3.71 3.88 8.69
N LEU A 123 -4.96 3.67 8.28
CA LEU A 123 -6.03 4.65 8.45
C LEU A 123 -6.33 4.93 9.93
N GLU A 124 -6.27 3.90 10.79
CA GLU A 124 -6.40 4.08 12.24
C GLU A 124 -5.27 4.94 12.82
N LYS A 125 -4.02 4.60 12.51
CA LYS A 125 -2.83 5.30 13.01
C LYS A 125 -2.77 6.76 12.56
N THR A 126 -3.27 7.06 11.38
CA THR A 126 -3.34 8.42 10.84
C THR A 126 -4.60 9.17 11.27
N GLY A 127 -5.53 8.50 11.96
CA GLY A 127 -6.72 9.12 12.54
C GLY A 127 -7.85 9.42 11.55
N ILE A 128 -7.82 8.85 10.35
CA ILE A 128 -8.81 9.14 9.29
C ILE A 128 -9.72 7.97 8.92
N LEU A 129 -9.63 6.84 9.64
CA LEU A 129 -10.44 5.65 9.37
C LEU A 129 -11.94 5.98 9.29
N ASN A 130 -12.43 6.80 10.22
CA ASN A 130 -13.86 7.14 10.33
C ASN A 130 -14.39 8.06 9.22
N LEU A 131 -13.51 8.61 8.38
CA LEU A 131 -13.90 9.44 7.24
C LEU A 131 -14.34 8.61 6.04
N PHE A 132 -14.00 7.32 6.01
CA PHE A 132 -14.32 6.41 4.91
C PHE A 132 -15.66 5.70 5.17
N ASP A 133 -16.56 5.76 4.20
CA ASP A 133 -17.85 5.07 4.22
C ASP A 133 -17.71 3.59 3.82
N ALA A 134 -16.71 3.28 2.99
CA ALA A 134 -16.35 1.93 2.57
C ALA A 134 -14.84 1.78 2.42
N ILE A 135 -14.32 0.61 2.77
CA ILE A 135 -12.91 0.27 2.63
C ILE A 135 -12.81 -1.11 2.01
N VAL A 136 -12.11 -1.19 0.87
CA VAL A 136 -11.71 -2.44 0.23
C VAL A 136 -10.19 -2.47 0.21
N ASP A 137 -9.61 -3.46 0.85
CA ASP A 137 -8.17 -3.64 0.94
C ASP A 137 -7.68 -4.95 0.32
N GLY A 138 -6.39 -5.24 0.42
CA GLY A 138 -5.79 -6.44 -0.15
C GLY A 138 -6.26 -7.76 0.48
N ASN A 139 -6.98 -7.72 1.61
CA ASN A 139 -7.58 -8.91 2.23
C ASN A 139 -8.98 -9.21 1.67
N ASP A 140 -9.63 -8.22 1.05
CA ASP A 140 -11.00 -8.29 0.57
C ASP A 140 -11.10 -8.76 -0.90
N VAL A 141 -9.98 -8.75 -1.63
CA VAL A 141 -9.94 -9.07 -3.07
C VAL A 141 -9.00 -10.23 -3.37
N SER A 142 -9.33 -10.99 -4.42
CA SER A 142 -8.49 -12.07 -4.94
C SER A 142 -7.56 -11.60 -6.06
N ASN A 143 -7.99 -10.59 -6.83
CA ASN A 143 -7.26 -10.04 -7.96
C ASN A 143 -6.79 -8.62 -7.66
N ALA A 144 -5.51 -8.37 -7.94
CA ALA A 144 -4.92 -7.05 -7.79
C ALA A 144 -5.23 -6.14 -8.99
N LYS A 145 -5.13 -4.82 -8.77
CA LYS A 145 -5.19 -3.85 -9.87
C LYS A 145 -4.19 -4.23 -10.97
N PRO A 146 -4.51 -4.09 -12.25
CA PRO A 146 -5.63 -3.34 -12.83
C PRO A 146 -6.98 -4.08 -12.90
N ASP A 147 -7.10 -5.27 -12.29
CA ASP A 147 -8.39 -5.93 -12.18
C ASP A 147 -9.38 -5.02 -11.43
N PRO A 148 -10.63 -4.87 -11.91
CA PRO A 148 -11.60 -3.96 -11.29
C PRO A 148 -12.22 -4.47 -9.99
N GLU A 149 -11.84 -5.64 -9.49
CA GLU A 149 -12.45 -6.27 -8.30
C GLU A 149 -12.45 -5.35 -7.08
N VAL A 150 -11.41 -4.50 -6.90
CA VAL A 150 -11.29 -3.58 -5.78
C VAL A 150 -12.32 -2.45 -5.81
N PHE A 151 -12.88 -2.17 -6.97
CA PHE A 151 -13.88 -1.12 -7.19
C PHE A 151 -15.30 -1.69 -7.25
#